data_5ed218185274b46308920513d242edb4
#
_entry.id   5ed218185274b46308920513d242edb4
#
_cell.length_a   1.000
_cell.length_b   1.000
_cell.length_c   1.000
_cell.angle_alpha   90.00
_cell.angle_beta   90.00
_cell.angle_gamma   90.00
#
_symmetry.space_group_name_H-M   'P 1'
#
loop_
_entity.id
_entity.type
_entity.pdbx_description
1 polymer ?
#
loop_
_entity_poly.entity_id
_entity_poly.type
_entity_poly.pdbx_seq_one_letter_code
_entity_poly.pdbx_strand_id
1 'polypeptide(L)'
;MKKLILLLCILNLSACMQAVHFTNATLSTRDINVSHVNLNKMPKTKNVIGESSCYYILGLIPTCGTYSFRAQGIDEAVNDALIKGNGDIITDAQVKIQVLNYILFAEAKSTVEGTVVKLQGGK
;
A
#
# COMPACT_ATOMS: atom_id res chain seq x y z
N MET A 1 -21.41 -12.78 -35.06
CA MET A 1 -20.25 -11.98 -34.71
C MET A 1 -20.58 -10.64 -34.05
N LYS A 2 -21.45 -9.77 -34.63
CA LYS A 2 -21.80 -8.47 -34.02
C LYS A 2 -22.38 -8.57 -32.59
N LYS A 3 -23.23 -9.59 -32.31
CA LYS A 3 -23.78 -9.81 -30.95
C LYS A 3 -22.72 -10.25 -29.94
N LEU A 4 -21.70 -11.00 -30.37
CA LEU A 4 -20.60 -11.44 -29.51
C LEU A 4 -19.69 -10.27 -29.13
N ILE A 5 -19.42 -9.35 -30.08
CA ILE A 5 -18.65 -8.13 -29.84
C ILE A 5 -19.38 -7.21 -28.89
N LEU A 6 -20.70 -7.06 -29.04
CA LEU A 6 -21.52 -6.26 -28.14
C LEU A 6 -21.52 -6.84 -26.71
N LEU A 7 -21.62 -8.16 -26.56
CA LEU A 7 -21.53 -8.83 -25.27
C LEU A 7 -20.16 -8.62 -24.62
N LEU A 8 -19.09 -8.72 -25.40
CA LEU A 8 -17.72 -8.45 -24.92
C LEU A 8 -17.51 -6.99 -24.47
N CYS A 9 -18.13 -6.03 -25.17
CA CYS A 9 -18.08 -4.61 -24.79
C CYS A 9 -18.85 -4.33 -23.50
N ILE A 10 -20.01 -4.98 -23.28
CA ILE A 10 -20.82 -4.82 -22.06
C ILE A 10 -20.09 -5.41 -20.86
N LEU A 11 -19.39 -6.54 -21.01
CA LEU A 11 -18.59 -7.16 -19.97
C LEU A 11 -17.38 -6.30 -19.53
N ASN A 12 -16.85 -5.45 -20.41
CA ASN A 12 -15.73 -4.56 -20.07
C ASN A 12 -16.14 -3.29 -19.27
N LEU A 13 -17.43 -2.99 -19.15
CA LEU A 13 -17.92 -1.82 -18.41
C LEU A 13 -18.04 -2.06 -16.90
N SER A 14 -17.73 -3.26 -16.41
CA SER A 14 -17.84 -3.65 -14.99
C SER A 14 -16.55 -3.45 -14.20
N ALA A 15 -15.65 -2.53 -14.58
CA ALA A 15 -14.51 -2.18 -13.75
C ALA A 15 -15.00 -1.46 -12.50
N CYS A 16 -15.06 -2.17 -11.37
CA CYS A 16 -15.39 -1.59 -10.08
C CYS A 16 -14.09 -1.10 -9.43
N MET A 17 -13.99 0.18 -9.21
CA MET A 17 -12.90 0.80 -8.45
C MET A 17 -13.32 0.90 -6.99
N GLN A 18 -12.58 0.24 -6.10
CA GLN A 18 -12.73 0.39 -4.66
C GLN A 18 -11.52 1.15 -4.12
N ALA A 19 -11.76 2.12 -3.25
CA ALA A 19 -10.71 2.85 -2.57
C ALA A 19 -10.97 2.83 -1.06
N VAL A 20 -9.94 2.48 -0.29
CA VAL A 20 -9.97 2.51 1.18
C VAL A 20 -8.89 3.48 1.63
N HIS A 21 -9.24 4.37 2.55
CA HIS A 21 -8.34 5.36 3.13
C HIS A 21 -8.24 5.17 4.64
N PHE A 22 -7.01 5.14 5.15
CA PHE A 22 -6.70 5.23 6.57
C PHE A 22 -5.85 6.46 6.82
N THR A 23 -6.12 7.19 7.90
CA THR A 23 -5.39 8.41 8.27
C THR A 23 -4.87 8.34 9.69
N ASN A 24 -3.78 9.07 9.97
CA ASN A 24 -3.18 9.22 11.31
C ASN A 24 -2.67 7.91 11.91
N ALA A 25 -2.19 6.99 11.07
CA ALA A 25 -1.57 5.77 11.54
C ALA A 25 -0.07 5.97 11.81
N THR A 26 0.47 5.18 12.76
CA THR A 26 1.91 5.00 12.91
C THR A 26 2.24 3.61 12.38
N LEU A 27 3.14 3.54 11.40
CA LEU A 27 3.46 2.31 10.68
C LEU A 27 4.94 1.99 10.79
N SER A 28 5.25 0.70 10.95
CA SER A 28 6.60 0.16 10.90
C SER A 28 6.54 -1.26 10.36
N THR A 29 7.61 -1.69 9.69
CA THR A 29 7.80 -3.09 9.26
C THR A 29 8.46 -3.95 10.35
N ARG A 30 8.80 -3.35 11.51
CA ARG A 30 9.43 -4.02 12.65
C ARG A 30 8.62 -3.79 13.91
N ASP A 31 8.69 -4.73 14.85
CA ASP A 31 8.15 -4.54 16.19
C ASP A 31 9.03 -3.54 16.95
N ILE A 32 8.62 -2.29 16.95
CA ILE A 32 9.32 -1.21 17.63
C ILE A 32 8.48 -0.73 18.80
N ASN A 33 9.01 -0.84 20.02
CA ASN A 33 8.39 -0.27 21.19
C ASN A 33 8.71 1.24 21.28
N VAL A 34 7.78 2.07 20.84
CA VAL A 34 7.92 3.54 20.83
C VAL A 34 7.46 4.22 22.11
N SER A 35 7.02 3.47 23.15
CA SER A 35 6.40 4.03 24.36
C SER A 35 7.32 4.97 25.16
N HIS A 36 8.63 4.86 25.00
CA HIS A 36 9.63 5.69 25.69
C HIS A 36 10.43 6.61 24.77
N VAL A 37 10.08 6.68 23.48
CA VAL A 37 10.83 7.43 22.48
C VAL A 37 10.18 8.80 22.23
N ASN A 38 10.94 9.87 22.43
CA ASN A 38 10.47 11.21 22.10
C ASN A 38 10.68 11.50 20.60
N LEU A 39 9.67 11.13 19.80
CA LEU A 39 9.67 11.27 18.35
C LEU A 39 9.88 12.72 17.87
N ASN A 40 9.58 13.73 18.71
CA ASN A 40 9.71 15.14 18.31
C ASN A 40 11.17 15.59 18.18
N LYS A 41 12.09 14.92 18.86
CA LYS A 41 13.53 15.24 18.84
C LYS A 41 14.31 14.44 17.79
N MET A 42 13.66 13.52 17.08
CA MET A 42 14.32 12.65 16.11
C MET A 42 14.40 13.29 14.72
N PRO A 43 15.41 12.94 13.90
CA PRO A 43 15.47 13.36 12.50
C PRO A 43 14.22 12.88 11.74
N LYS A 44 13.63 13.78 10.96
CA LYS A 44 12.37 13.54 10.23
C LYS A 44 12.51 13.91 8.77
N THR A 45 12.00 13.06 7.91
CA THR A 45 11.80 13.34 6.48
C THR A 45 10.29 13.39 6.22
N LYS A 46 9.79 14.58 5.84
CA LYS A 46 8.37 14.82 5.60
C LYS A 46 7.97 14.49 4.18
N ASN A 47 6.68 14.19 4.00
CA ASN A 47 6.04 13.96 2.70
C ASN A 47 6.72 12.85 1.90
N VAL A 48 7.06 11.77 2.57
CA VAL A 48 7.61 10.58 1.91
C VAL A 48 6.46 9.74 1.40
N ILE A 49 6.56 9.30 0.15
CA ILE A 49 5.55 8.47 -0.50
C ILE A 49 6.18 7.13 -0.85
N GLY A 50 5.60 6.08 -0.30
CA GLY A 50 5.88 4.69 -0.66
C GLY A 50 4.73 4.11 -1.48
N GLU A 51 5.07 3.30 -2.47
CA GLU A 51 4.10 2.69 -3.36
C GLU A 51 4.38 1.21 -3.55
N SER A 52 3.31 0.44 -3.72
CA SER A 52 3.37 -0.96 -4.10
C SER A 52 2.19 -1.31 -5.00
N SER A 53 2.39 -2.23 -5.92
CA SER A 53 1.35 -2.73 -6.82
C SER A 53 1.35 -4.24 -6.84
N CYS A 54 0.17 -4.83 -6.75
CA CYS A 54 -0.03 -6.26 -6.83
C CYS A 54 -1.08 -6.60 -7.88
N TYR A 55 -0.79 -7.58 -8.71
CA TYR A 55 -1.71 -8.07 -9.73
C TYR A 55 -2.29 -9.42 -9.32
N TYR A 56 -3.56 -9.62 -9.64
CA TYR A 56 -4.28 -10.88 -9.41
C TYR A 56 -4.79 -11.42 -10.74
N ILE A 57 -4.48 -12.66 -11.03
CA ILE A 57 -4.97 -13.36 -12.22
C ILE A 57 -6.24 -14.09 -11.85
N LEU A 58 -7.32 -13.92 -12.64
CA LEU A 58 -8.66 -14.48 -12.38
C LEU A 58 -9.21 -14.13 -10.99
N GLY A 59 -8.72 -13.02 -10.38
CA GLY A 59 -9.10 -12.61 -9.03
C GLY A 59 -8.66 -13.55 -7.90
N LEU A 60 -7.91 -14.61 -8.19
CA LEU A 60 -7.56 -15.68 -7.25
C LEU A 60 -6.06 -15.84 -7.01
N ILE A 61 -5.24 -15.64 -8.04
CA ILE A 61 -3.80 -15.92 -8.00
C ILE A 61 -3.04 -14.59 -7.91
N PRO A 62 -2.46 -14.24 -6.74
CA PRO A 62 -1.62 -13.06 -6.61
C PRO A 62 -0.26 -13.29 -7.30
N THR A 63 0.24 -12.24 -7.95
CA THR A 63 1.60 -12.23 -8.52
C THR A 63 2.64 -11.73 -7.51
N CYS A 64 2.19 -11.15 -6.42
CA CYS A 64 3.02 -10.66 -5.32
C CYS A 64 2.96 -11.67 -4.16
N GLY A 65 4.04 -12.24 -3.84
CA GLY A 65 4.53 -13.24 -2.86
C GLY A 65 3.72 -13.70 -1.65
N THR A 66 2.52 -13.21 -1.34
CA THR A 66 1.75 -13.64 -0.16
C THR A 66 0.26 -13.80 -0.42
N TYR A 67 -0.33 -14.84 0.19
CA TYR A 67 -1.72 -15.26 -0.04
C TYR A 67 -2.80 -14.45 0.72
N SER A 68 -2.46 -13.38 1.41
CA SER A 68 -3.45 -12.68 2.21
C SER A 68 -3.99 -11.42 1.52
N PHE A 69 -5.22 -11.45 1.15
CA PHE A 69 -5.98 -10.43 0.42
C PHE A 69 -6.04 -9.04 1.09
N ARG A 70 -5.71 -8.95 2.39
CA ARG A 70 -5.94 -7.72 3.17
C ARG A 70 -4.70 -6.89 3.49
N ALA A 71 -3.52 -7.49 3.44
CA ALA A 71 -2.27 -6.81 3.83
C ALA A 71 -1.28 -6.67 2.66
N GLN A 72 -1.62 -7.23 1.51
CA GLN A 72 -0.71 -7.27 0.36
C GLN A 72 -0.48 -5.89 -0.22
N GLY A 73 0.78 -5.53 -0.32
CA GLY A 73 1.21 -4.26 -0.84
C GLY A 73 1.34 -3.16 0.21
N ILE A 74 0.66 -3.22 1.36
CA ILE A 74 0.83 -2.20 2.40
C ILE A 74 2.23 -2.31 3.01
N ASP A 75 2.66 -3.49 3.40
CA ASP A 75 3.98 -3.71 4.00
C ASP A 75 5.10 -3.32 3.03
N GLU A 76 4.94 -3.62 1.75
CA GLU A 76 5.89 -3.24 0.71
C GLU A 76 5.88 -1.72 0.49
N ALA A 77 4.70 -1.08 0.47
CA ALA A 77 4.59 0.38 0.36
C ALA A 77 5.17 1.08 1.59
N VAL A 78 4.96 0.54 2.80
CA VAL A 78 5.58 1.03 4.03
C VAL A 78 7.10 0.89 3.96
N ASN A 79 7.61 -0.27 3.55
CA ASN A 79 9.03 -0.51 3.40
C ASN A 79 9.68 0.42 2.36
N ASP A 80 9.02 0.63 1.22
CA ASP A 80 9.47 1.58 0.19
C ASP A 80 9.54 3.02 0.74
N ALA A 81 8.52 3.45 1.50
CA ALA A 81 8.54 4.76 2.16
C ALA A 81 9.68 4.87 3.19
N LEU A 82 9.90 3.83 4.01
CA LEU A 82 10.98 3.82 5.01
C LEU A 82 12.37 3.90 4.35
N ILE A 83 12.57 3.18 3.24
CA ILE A 83 13.82 3.23 2.47
C ILE A 83 14.04 4.64 1.89
N LYS A 84 13.03 5.21 1.22
CA LYS A 84 13.09 6.55 0.63
C LYS A 84 13.32 7.64 1.66
N GLY A 85 12.69 7.51 2.83
CA GLY A 85 12.83 8.45 3.95
C GLY A 85 14.07 8.21 4.82
N ASN A 86 14.81 7.11 4.60
CA ASN A 86 15.95 6.68 5.41
C ASN A 86 15.64 6.65 6.91
N GLY A 87 14.55 5.97 7.29
CA GLY A 87 14.11 5.87 8.68
C GLY A 87 13.51 4.53 9.05
N ASP A 88 12.98 4.45 10.28
CA ASP A 88 12.55 3.20 10.90
C ASP A 88 11.03 3.13 11.12
N ILE A 89 10.38 4.28 11.23
CA ILE A 89 8.93 4.39 11.42
C ILE A 89 8.36 5.52 10.58
N ILE A 90 7.06 5.39 10.23
CA ILE A 90 6.28 6.44 9.60
C ILE A 90 5.25 6.95 10.60
N THR A 91 5.20 8.24 10.84
CA THR A 91 4.18 8.91 11.64
C THR A 91 3.25 9.72 10.75
N ASP A 92 2.03 9.98 11.22
CA ASP A 92 0.99 10.70 10.47
C ASP A 92 0.72 10.04 9.11
N ALA A 93 0.81 8.73 9.05
CA ALA A 93 0.67 7.98 7.82
C ALA A 93 -0.76 8.05 7.29
N GLN A 94 -0.86 8.30 6.00
CA GLN A 94 -2.07 8.14 5.21
C GLN A 94 -1.89 6.94 4.28
N VAL A 95 -2.75 5.95 4.40
CA VAL A 95 -2.72 4.76 3.57
C VAL A 95 -3.89 4.80 2.61
N LYS A 96 -3.60 4.71 1.32
CA LYS A 96 -4.59 4.64 0.26
C LYS A 96 -4.43 3.31 -0.48
N ILE A 97 -5.50 2.53 -0.51
CA ILE A 97 -5.56 1.28 -1.27
C ILE A 97 -6.57 1.47 -2.39
N GLN A 98 -6.16 1.23 -3.62
CA GLN A 98 -7.01 1.27 -4.80
C GLN A 98 -7.01 -0.12 -5.44
N VAL A 99 -8.19 -0.67 -5.67
CA VAL A 99 -8.36 -1.94 -6.37
C VAL A 99 -9.11 -1.70 -7.65
N LEU A 100 -8.49 -2.04 -8.77
CA LEU A 100 -9.08 -2.01 -10.09
C LEU A 100 -9.35 -3.45 -10.51
N ASN A 101 -10.62 -3.80 -10.63
CA ASN A 101 -11.03 -5.13 -11.05
C ASN A 101 -11.35 -5.13 -12.54
N TYR A 102 -10.70 -6.01 -13.27
CA TYR A 102 -11.00 -6.37 -14.64
C TYR A 102 -11.51 -7.81 -14.68
N ILE A 103 -12.13 -8.22 -15.77
CA ILE A 103 -12.75 -9.56 -15.87
C ILE A 103 -11.75 -10.69 -15.62
N LEU A 104 -10.54 -10.57 -16.15
CA LEU A 104 -9.51 -11.61 -16.08
C LEU A 104 -8.39 -11.31 -15.10
N PHE A 105 -8.27 -10.08 -14.64
CA PHE A 105 -7.23 -9.68 -13.70
C PHE A 105 -7.70 -8.53 -12.83
N ALA A 106 -7.07 -8.36 -11.68
CA ALA A 106 -7.26 -7.22 -10.81
C ALA A 106 -5.89 -6.62 -10.46
N GLU A 107 -5.84 -5.33 -10.28
CA GLU A 107 -4.67 -4.61 -9.78
C GLU A 107 -5.02 -3.97 -8.44
N ALA A 108 -4.22 -4.24 -7.42
CA ALA A 108 -4.27 -3.55 -6.13
C ALA A 108 -3.04 -2.66 -6.00
N LYS A 109 -3.26 -1.36 -5.93
CA LYS A 109 -2.21 -0.36 -5.68
C LYS A 109 -2.33 0.16 -4.26
N SER A 110 -1.26 0.06 -3.48
CA SER A 110 -1.16 0.62 -2.15
C SER A 110 -0.20 1.80 -2.16
N THR A 111 -0.62 2.92 -1.59
CA THR A 111 0.20 4.13 -1.44
C THR A 111 0.20 4.51 0.02
N VAL A 112 1.38 4.73 0.57
CA VAL A 112 1.59 5.20 1.95
C VAL A 112 2.31 6.54 1.89
N GLU A 113 1.72 7.57 2.46
CA GLU A 113 2.31 8.89 2.57
C GLU A 113 2.42 9.27 4.05
N GLY A 114 3.55 9.86 4.46
CA GLY A 114 3.73 10.27 5.85
C GLY A 114 5.09 10.89 6.14
N THR A 115 5.35 11.07 7.43
CA THR A 115 6.63 11.57 7.94
C THR A 115 7.46 10.40 8.43
N VAL A 116 8.57 10.14 7.76
CA VAL A 116 9.52 9.09 8.17
C VAL A 116 10.44 9.62 9.25
N VAL A 117 10.57 8.86 10.33
CA VAL A 117 11.40 9.20 11.51
C VAL A 117 12.49 8.14 11.65
N LYS A 118 13.73 8.60 11.85
CA LYS A 118 14.87 7.73 12.14
C LYS A 118 15.10 7.66 13.63
N LEU A 119 15.02 6.46 14.18
CA LEU A 119 15.27 6.22 15.60
C LEU A 119 16.79 6.24 15.87
N GLN A 120 17.22 7.09 16.79
CA GLN A 120 18.61 7.07 17.25
C GLN A 120 18.76 5.97 18.32
N GLY A 121 19.57 4.93 18.05
CA GLY A 121 19.99 3.97 19.07
C GLY A 121 19.44 2.56 18.95
N GLY A 122 18.96 2.12 17.81
CA GLY A 122 18.74 0.69 17.55
C GLY A 122 20.08 0.01 17.18
N LYS A 123 20.82 -0.49 18.17
CA LYS A 123 21.81 -1.56 17.98
C LYS A 123 21.14 -2.88 18.24
#